data_2e4205c51e44ccb05274e1b15622dfdd
#
_entry.id   2e4205c51e44ccb05274e1b15622dfdd
#
_cell.length_a   1.000
_cell.length_b   1.000
_cell.length_c   1.000
_cell.angle_alpha   90.00
_cell.angle_beta   90.00
_cell.angle_gamma   90.00
#
_symmetry.space_group_name_H-M   'P 1'
#
loop_
_entity.id
_entity.type
_entity.pdbx_description
1 polymer ?
#
loop_
_entity_poly.entity_id
_entity_poly.type
_entity_poly.pdbx_seq_one_letter_code
_entity_poly.pdbx_strand_id
1 'polypeptide(L)'
;LQFRGLGDVYKRQELGDQQHPLARYLWNSGYGEGWALYSERLADELGLYPTPLDRIGLYSDQIARASRLVMDSGLHTLGWTRQQTVDYMMGNSGWAPVDIQNEIDRYISWPAQATSYMLGMIEIRRLRTLAEETLGDDFDLRGFHDRVVGMGSITLPMLEESIEVWIAEQQAGG
;
A
#
# COMPACT_ATOMS: atom_id res chain seq x y z
N LEU A 1 0.62 15.91 3.56
CA LEU A 1 0.51 14.60 4.23
C LEU A 1 -0.93 14.20 4.64
N GLN A 2 -1.87 15.12 4.64
CA GLN A 2 -3.29 14.83 4.94
C GLN A 2 -4.09 14.25 3.74
N PHE A 3 -3.50 14.13 2.57
CA PHE A 3 -4.19 13.66 1.36
C PHE A 3 -4.31 12.14 1.22
N ARG A 4 -3.68 11.36 2.08
CA ARG A 4 -3.58 9.89 1.97
C ARG A 4 -4.91 9.14 2.08
N GLY A 5 -5.91 9.68 2.77
CA GLY A 5 -7.23 9.05 2.92
C GLY A 5 -8.32 9.66 2.06
N LEU A 6 -8.10 10.84 1.49
CA LEU A 6 -9.15 11.57 0.77
C LEU A 6 -9.45 10.95 -0.60
N GLY A 7 -8.45 10.46 -1.31
CA GLY A 7 -8.64 9.80 -2.60
C GLY A 7 -9.58 8.60 -2.53
N ASP A 8 -9.37 7.73 -1.54
CA ASP A 8 -10.21 6.57 -1.28
C ASP A 8 -11.64 6.97 -0.87
N VAL A 9 -11.78 8.01 -0.05
CA VAL A 9 -13.09 8.50 0.39
C VAL A 9 -13.87 9.08 -0.78
N TYR A 10 -13.26 9.90 -1.62
CA TYR A 10 -13.92 10.47 -2.80
C TYR A 10 -14.27 9.40 -3.83
N LYS A 11 -13.37 8.46 -4.10
CA LYS A 11 -13.63 7.37 -5.03
C LYS A 11 -14.75 6.46 -4.51
N ARG A 12 -14.81 6.19 -3.20
CA ARG A 12 -15.93 5.48 -2.56
C ARG A 12 -17.25 6.22 -2.69
N GLN A 13 -17.23 7.55 -2.60
CA GLN A 13 -18.43 8.38 -2.78
C GLN A 13 -18.89 8.40 -4.24
N GLU A 14 -17.96 8.50 -5.19
CA GLU A 14 -18.24 8.46 -6.63
C GLU A 14 -18.83 7.12 -7.08
N LEU A 15 -18.24 6.01 -6.59
CA LEU A 15 -18.64 4.65 -6.95
C LEU A 15 -19.84 4.13 -6.14
N GLY A 16 -20.28 4.86 -5.15
CA GLY A 16 -21.30 4.61 -4.15
C GLY A 16 -22.24 3.43 -4.39
N ASP A 17 -23.11 3.53 -5.39
CA ASP A 17 -24.13 2.50 -5.67
C ASP A 17 -23.64 1.39 -6.63
N GLN A 18 -22.45 1.55 -7.20
CA GLN A 18 -21.84 0.55 -8.10
C GLN A 18 -21.03 -0.52 -7.35
N GLN A 19 -20.65 -0.23 -6.11
CA GLN A 19 -19.90 -1.18 -5.27
C GLN A 19 -20.83 -2.15 -4.55
N HIS A 20 -20.31 -3.36 -4.28
CA HIS A 20 -21.04 -4.31 -3.45
C HIS A 20 -21.40 -3.69 -2.10
N PRO A 21 -22.64 -3.82 -1.59
CA PRO A 21 -23.08 -3.16 -0.35
C PRO A 21 -22.17 -3.42 0.86
N LEU A 22 -21.55 -4.60 0.97
CA LEU A 22 -20.60 -4.92 2.04
C LEU A 22 -19.29 -4.13 1.93
N ALA A 23 -18.86 -3.71 0.74
CA ALA A 23 -17.63 -2.94 0.58
C ALA A 23 -17.67 -1.59 1.32
N ARG A 24 -18.87 -1.08 1.61
CA ARG A 24 -19.06 0.16 2.38
C ARG A 24 -18.70 0.00 3.86
N TYR A 25 -18.80 -1.22 4.39
CA TYR A 25 -18.62 -1.52 5.80
C TYR A 25 -17.30 -2.24 6.10
N LEU A 26 -16.62 -2.72 5.06
CA LEU A 26 -15.35 -3.41 5.20
C LEU A 26 -14.20 -2.43 5.03
N TRP A 27 -13.21 -2.55 5.89
CA TRP A 27 -11.91 -1.91 5.74
C TRP A 27 -10.82 -2.98 5.73
N ASN A 28 -10.08 -3.06 4.64
CA ASN A 28 -8.91 -3.90 4.54
C ASN A 28 -7.66 -3.02 4.53
N SER A 29 -6.89 -3.05 5.61
CA SER A 29 -5.69 -2.21 5.74
C SER A 29 -4.67 -2.50 4.65
N GLY A 30 -4.46 -3.77 4.29
CA GLY A 30 -3.52 -4.15 3.22
C GLY A 30 -3.87 -3.52 1.89
N TYR A 31 -5.14 -3.46 1.55
CA TYR A 31 -5.61 -2.78 0.34
C TYR A 31 -5.46 -1.25 0.44
N GLY A 32 -6.05 -0.61 1.44
CA GLY A 32 -6.09 0.85 1.53
C GLY A 32 -4.71 1.48 1.76
N GLU A 33 -3.96 0.96 2.72
CA GLU A 33 -2.61 1.46 3.02
C GLU A 33 -1.61 1.09 1.92
N GLY A 34 -1.79 -0.08 1.31
CA GLY A 34 -0.98 -0.53 0.17
C GLY A 34 -1.18 0.37 -1.05
N TRP A 35 -2.41 0.72 -1.37
CA TRP A 35 -2.73 1.66 -2.44
C TRP A 35 -2.13 3.04 -2.16
N ALA A 36 -2.26 3.55 -0.93
CA ALA A 36 -1.67 4.83 -0.57
C ALA A 36 -0.15 4.86 -0.78
N LEU A 37 0.56 3.81 -0.34
CA LEU A 37 2.01 3.72 -0.51
C LEU A 37 2.42 3.49 -1.98
N TYR A 38 1.64 2.71 -2.74
CA TYR A 38 1.81 2.56 -4.18
C TYR A 38 1.65 3.90 -4.91
N SER A 39 0.66 4.70 -4.53
CA SER A 39 0.40 6.01 -5.14
C SER A 39 1.53 7.03 -4.91
N GLU A 40 2.26 6.93 -3.80
CA GLU A 40 3.47 7.73 -3.57
C GLU A 40 4.56 7.40 -4.62
N ARG A 41 4.73 6.13 -4.97
CA ARG A 41 5.66 5.72 -6.02
C ARG A 41 5.19 6.12 -7.42
N LEU A 42 3.89 5.98 -7.67
CA LEU A 42 3.29 6.43 -8.92
C LEU A 42 3.51 7.93 -9.12
N ALA A 43 3.41 8.74 -8.06
CA ALA A 43 3.69 10.16 -8.11
C ALA A 43 5.15 10.46 -8.52
N ASP A 44 6.12 9.64 -8.08
CA ASP A 44 7.52 9.74 -8.53
C ASP A 44 7.68 9.36 -10.01
N GLU A 45 7.04 8.28 -10.44
CA GLU A 45 7.02 7.86 -11.86
C GLU A 45 6.43 8.96 -12.78
N LEU A 46 5.43 9.68 -12.29
CA LEU A 46 4.80 10.81 -13.00
C LEU A 46 5.59 12.13 -12.91
N GLY A 47 6.76 12.13 -12.26
CA GLY A 47 7.62 13.31 -12.15
C GLY A 47 7.09 14.39 -11.20
N LEU A 48 6.19 14.05 -10.25
CA LEU A 48 5.61 14.99 -9.30
C LEU A 48 6.56 15.35 -8.14
N TYR A 49 7.72 14.70 -8.06
CA TYR A 49 8.81 15.03 -7.13
C TYR A 49 10.00 15.64 -7.91
N PRO A 50 9.98 16.95 -8.19
CA PRO A 50 10.90 17.58 -9.12
C PRO A 50 12.32 17.71 -8.59
N THR A 51 12.53 17.62 -7.27
CA THR A 51 13.87 17.80 -6.68
C THR A 51 14.37 16.52 -6.00
N PRO A 52 15.70 16.35 -5.90
CA PRO A 52 16.27 15.26 -5.12
C PRO A 52 15.84 15.26 -3.65
N LEU A 53 15.55 16.42 -3.08
CA LEU A 53 15.11 16.55 -1.69
C LEU A 53 13.69 15.95 -1.49
N ASP A 54 12.79 16.16 -2.45
CA ASP A 54 11.45 15.55 -2.42
C ASP A 54 11.55 14.03 -2.44
N ARG A 55 12.45 13.48 -3.28
CA ARG A 55 12.71 12.04 -3.35
C ARG A 55 13.35 11.46 -2.09
N ILE A 56 14.21 12.22 -1.41
CA ILE A 56 14.76 11.80 -0.11
C ILE A 56 13.61 11.59 0.89
N GLY A 57 12.64 12.50 0.94
CA GLY A 57 11.45 12.35 1.78
C GLY A 57 10.66 11.08 1.45
N LEU A 58 10.39 10.85 0.16
CA LEU A 58 9.71 9.64 -0.33
C LEU A 58 10.42 8.35 0.13
N TYR A 59 11.73 8.27 -0.11
CA TYR A 59 12.50 7.07 0.22
C TYR A 59 12.67 6.88 1.74
N SER A 60 12.82 7.96 2.50
CA SER A 60 12.84 7.91 3.97
C SER A 60 11.55 7.30 4.52
N ASP A 61 10.42 7.74 4.00
CA ASP A 61 9.11 7.21 4.36
C ASP A 61 8.94 5.73 3.94
N GLN A 62 9.41 5.36 2.76
CA GLN A 62 9.37 3.96 2.30
C GLN A 62 10.24 3.03 3.14
N ILE A 63 11.45 3.46 3.49
CA ILE A 63 12.34 2.70 4.37
C ILE A 63 11.67 2.47 5.73
N ALA A 64 11.06 3.50 6.30
CA ALA A 64 10.36 3.39 7.56
C ALA A 64 9.20 2.38 7.48
N ARG A 65 8.42 2.39 6.38
CA ARG A 65 7.33 1.42 6.18
C ARG A 65 7.84 0.00 5.91
N ALA A 66 8.94 -0.16 5.20
CA ALA A 66 9.59 -1.45 5.03
C ALA A 66 10.08 -2.00 6.38
N SER A 67 10.66 -1.15 7.22
CA SER A 67 11.11 -1.51 8.57
C SER A 67 9.97 -2.02 9.45
N ARG A 68 8.73 -1.57 9.22
CA ARG A 68 7.53 -2.06 9.94
C ARG A 68 7.31 -3.56 9.75
N LEU A 69 7.61 -4.13 8.58
CA LEU A 69 7.52 -5.59 8.36
C LEU A 69 8.39 -6.36 9.35
N VAL A 70 9.62 -5.89 9.56
CA VAL A 70 10.58 -6.53 10.45
C VAL A 70 10.19 -6.33 11.90
N MET A 71 9.84 -5.09 12.27
CA MET A 71 9.55 -4.73 13.66
C MET A 71 8.27 -5.39 14.19
N ASP A 72 7.19 -5.37 13.42
CA ASP A 72 5.93 -5.97 13.83
C ASP A 72 6.08 -7.49 13.99
N SER A 73 6.71 -8.13 13.00
CA SER A 73 7.05 -9.55 13.09
C SER A 73 8.00 -9.85 14.24
N GLY A 74 8.99 -9.00 14.47
CA GLY A 74 9.92 -9.10 15.60
C GLY A 74 9.20 -9.10 16.94
N LEU A 75 8.29 -8.13 17.15
CA LEU A 75 7.52 -7.97 18.37
C LEU A 75 6.58 -9.16 18.62
N HIS A 76 5.79 -9.54 17.60
CA HIS A 76 4.65 -10.43 17.79
C HIS A 76 4.93 -11.90 17.53
N THR A 77 6.02 -12.22 16.78
CA THR A 77 6.34 -13.60 16.42
C THR A 77 7.73 -14.06 16.85
N LEU A 78 8.70 -13.15 16.95
CA LEU A 78 10.09 -13.49 17.25
C LEU A 78 10.50 -13.14 18.70
N GLY A 79 9.57 -12.62 19.51
CA GLY A 79 9.81 -12.32 20.92
C GLY A 79 10.75 -11.12 21.15
N TRP A 80 10.82 -10.18 20.22
CA TRP A 80 11.58 -8.96 20.41
C TRP A 80 11.03 -8.13 21.56
N THR A 81 11.95 -7.59 22.36
CA THR A 81 11.59 -6.57 23.33
C THR A 81 11.27 -5.23 22.65
N ARG A 82 10.51 -4.39 23.33
CA ARG A 82 10.28 -3.01 22.89
C ARG A 82 11.59 -2.28 22.57
N GLN A 83 12.63 -2.46 23.39
CA GLN A 83 13.93 -1.80 23.18
C GLN A 83 14.63 -2.29 21.92
N GLN A 84 14.63 -3.60 21.65
CA GLN A 84 15.19 -4.13 20.40
C GLN A 84 14.49 -3.56 19.17
N THR A 85 13.18 -3.35 19.24
CA THR A 85 12.39 -2.76 18.16
C THR A 85 12.73 -1.28 17.96
N VAL A 86 12.91 -0.53 19.07
CA VAL A 86 13.40 0.88 19.04
C VAL A 86 14.78 0.95 18.39
N ASP A 87 15.72 0.13 18.83
CA ASP A 87 17.09 0.14 18.35
C ASP A 87 17.15 -0.20 16.86
N TYR A 88 16.34 -1.16 16.41
CA TYR A 88 16.21 -1.51 14.99
C TYR A 88 15.73 -0.30 14.17
N MET A 89 14.65 0.36 14.59
CA MET A 89 14.09 1.50 13.85
C MET A 89 15.03 2.71 13.86
N MET A 90 15.71 2.97 14.97
CA MET A 90 16.73 4.01 15.08
C MET A 90 17.90 3.79 14.11
N GLY A 91 18.29 2.54 13.90
CA GLY A 91 19.36 2.18 12.98
C GLY A 91 18.97 2.13 11.51
N ASN A 92 17.67 2.05 11.20
CA ASN A 92 17.16 1.78 9.85
C ASN A 92 16.19 2.84 9.30
N SER A 93 15.96 3.95 10.03
CA SER A 93 15.12 5.04 9.53
C SER A 93 15.68 6.41 9.94
N GLY A 94 15.25 7.45 9.25
CA GLY A 94 15.54 8.84 9.59
C GLY A 94 14.50 9.50 10.50
N TRP A 95 13.61 8.74 11.11
CA TRP A 95 12.56 9.29 11.96
C TRP A 95 13.09 9.81 13.29
N ALA A 96 12.41 10.82 13.83
CA ALA A 96 12.78 11.35 15.12
C ALA A 96 12.56 10.31 16.24
N PRO A 97 13.43 10.26 17.27
CA PRO A 97 13.32 9.28 18.35
C PRO A 97 11.96 9.24 19.04
N VAL A 98 11.32 10.39 19.21
CA VAL A 98 9.99 10.48 19.84
C VAL A 98 8.90 9.83 18.97
N ASP A 99 8.98 10.00 17.66
CA ASP A 99 8.01 9.39 16.72
C ASP A 99 8.20 7.87 16.68
N ILE A 100 9.44 7.40 16.70
CA ILE A 100 9.76 5.97 16.78
C ILE A 100 9.16 5.34 18.03
N GLN A 101 9.33 5.97 19.20
CA GLN A 101 8.79 5.48 20.47
C GLN A 101 7.25 5.35 20.41
N ASN A 102 6.58 6.39 19.94
CA ASN A 102 5.12 6.44 19.83
C ASN A 102 4.59 5.39 18.85
N GLU A 103 5.26 5.22 17.71
CA GLU A 103 4.88 4.25 16.70
C GLU A 103 5.04 2.81 17.21
N ILE A 104 6.12 2.52 17.93
CA ILE A 104 6.33 1.18 18.50
C ILE A 104 5.27 0.85 19.55
N ASP A 105 4.88 1.79 20.40
CA ASP A 105 3.81 1.61 21.36
C ASP A 105 2.47 1.34 20.67
N ARG A 106 2.24 1.99 19.51
CA ARG A 106 1.10 1.71 18.65
C ARG A 106 1.15 0.29 18.06
N TYR A 107 2.30 -0.19 17.59
CA TYR A 107 2.44 -1.54 17.03
C TYR A 107 2.18 -2.61 18.09
N ILE A 108 2.65 -2.42 19.32
CA ILE A 108 2.38 -3.34 20.44
C ILE A 108 0.88 -3.49 20.66
N SER A 109 0.13 -2.39 20.56
CA SER A 109 -1.31 -2.38 20.80
C SER A 109 -2.16 -2.83 19.61
N TRP A 110 -1.56 -2.89 18.39
CA TRP A 110 -2.28 -3.23 17.17
C TRP A 110 -1.46 -4.13 16.24
N PRO A 111 -1.35 -5.43 16.59
CA PRO A 111 -0.55 -6.39 15.84
C PRO A 111 -0.92 -6.47 14.36
N ALA A 112 0.09 -6.61 13.50
CA ALA A 112 0.00 -6.76 12.05
C ALA A 112 -0.51 -5.54 11.26
N GLN A 113 -1.12 -4.52 11.88
CA GLN A 113 -1.57 -3.35 11.14
C GLN A 113 -0.39 -2.62 10.46
N ALA A 114 0.74 -2.51 11.12
CA ALA A 114 1.91 -1.82 10.60
C ALA A 114 2.50 -2.49 9.34
N THR A 115 2.32 -3.80 9.16
CA THR A 115 2.78 -4.52 7.97
C THR A 115 1.95 -4.25 6.72
N SER A 116 0.71 -3.83 6.89
CA SER A 116 -0.29 -3.64 5.82
C SER A 116 0.19 -2.73 4.70
N TYR A 117 0.93 -1.67 5.04
CA TYR A 117 1.45 -0.68 4.09
C TYR A 117 2.32 -1.32 3.01
N MET A 118 3.37 -1.98 3.45
CA MET A 118 4.36 -2.54 2.54
C MET A 118 3.86 -3.81 1.86
N LEU A 119 3.13 -4.68 2.58
CA LEU A 119 2.55 -5.88 1.98
C LEU A 119 1.57 -5.53 0.86
N GLY A 120 0.68 -4.56 1.10
CA GLY A 120 -0.25 -4.12 0.08
C GLY A 120 0.43 -3.47 -1.13
N MET A 121 1.44 -2.62 -0.91
CA MET A 121 2.21 -2.02 -2.01
C MET A 121 2.94 -3.08 -2.83
N ILE A 122 3.59 -4.05 -2.19
CA ILE A 122 4.30 -5.14 -2.88
C ILE A 122 3.32 -5.92 -3.76
N GLU A 123 2.14 -6.24 -3.23
CA GLU A 123 1.13 -6.99 -3.96
C GLU A 123 0.58 -6.20 -5.15
N ILE A 124 0.21 -4.94 -4.98
CA ILE A 124 -0.28 -4.10 -6.09
C ILE A 124 0.79 -3.97 -7.18
N ARG A 125 2.06 -3.80 -6.82
CA ARG A 125 3.15 -3.75 -7.79
C ARG A 125 3.35 -5.07 -8.50
N ARG A 126 3.28 -6.20 -7.79
CA ARG A 126 3.35 -7.54 -8.39
C ARG A 126 2.27 -7.73 -9.43
N LEU A 127 1.04 -7.36 -9.09
CA LEU A 127 -0.12 -7.47 -9.99
C LEU A 127 0.01 -6.54 -11.20
N ARG A 128 0.55 -5.34 -11.01
CA ARG A 128 0.86 -4.44 -12.13
C ARG A 128 1.90 -5.05 -13.06
N THR A 129 3.00 -5.56 -12.52
CA THR A 129 4.04 -6.22 -13.33
C THR A 129 3.48 -7.43 -14.08
N LEU A 130 2.66 -8.25 -13.43
CA LEU A 130 1.98 -9.37 -14.10
C LEU A 130 1.13 -8.90 -15.28
N ALA A 131 0.37 -7.82 -15.11
CA ALA A 131 -0.46 -7.27 -16.18
C ALA A 131 0.39 -6.68 -17.32
N GLU A 132 1.45 -5.92 -17.00
CA GLU A 132 2.39 -5.36 -17.97
C GLU A 132 3.08 -6.47 -18.80
N GLU A 133 3.56 -7.53 -18.16
CA GLU A 133 4.22 -8.66 -18.83
C GLU A 133 3.25 -9.49 -19.68
N THR A 134 1.99 -9.62 -19.22
CA THR A 134 1.00 -10.47 -19.91
C THR A 134 0.36 -9.77 -21.11
N LEU A 135 0.09 -8.48 -21.00
CA LEU A 135 -0.62 -7.71 -22.02
C LEU A 135 0.34 -6.98 -22.98
N GLY A 136 1.61 -6.77 -22.60
CA GLY A 136 2.59 -6.10 -23.44
C GLY A 136 2.12 -4.72 -23.90
N ASP A 137 2.07 -4.50 -25.21
CA ASP A 137 1.66 -3.23 -25.82
C ASP A 137 0.17 -2.88 -25.60
N ASP A 138 -0.66 -3.87 -25.24
CA ASP A 138 -2.08 -3.68 -24.95
C ASP A 138 -2.35 -3.30 -23.46
N PHE A 139 -1.29 -3.17 -22.63
CA PHE A 139 -1.44 -2.80 -21.24
C PHE A 139 -1.90 -1.33 -21.09
N ASP A 140 -3.07 -1.13 -20.48
CA ASP A 140 -3.57 0.18 -20.08
C ASP A 140 -3.40 0.41 -18.58
N LEU A 141 -2.43 1.27 -18.20
CA LEU A 141 -2.16 1.64 -16.82
C LEU A 141 -3.38 2.29 -16.13
N ARG A 142 -4.18 3.07 -16.88
CA ARG A 142 -5.38 3.69 -16.33
C ARG A 142 -6.44 2.65 -16.05
N GLY A 143 -6.69 1.75 -16.99
CA GLY A 143 -7.61 0.62 -16.82
C GLY A 143 -7.22 -0.27 -15.65
N PHE A 144 -5.92 -0.55 -15.48
CA PHE A 144 -5.41 -1.25 -14.30
C PHE A 144 -5.75 -0.51 -13.00
N HIS A 145 -5.49 0.80 -12.92
CA HIS A 145 -5.81 1.58 -11.72
C HIS A 145 -7.31 1.64 -11.45
N ASP A 146 -8.14 1.81 -12.49
CA ASP A 146 -9.59 1.82 -12.35
C ASP A 146 -10.11 0.47 -11.83
N ARG A 147 -9.50 -0.64 -12.27
CA ARG A 147 -9.83 -1.97 -11.74
C ARG A 147 -9.43 -2.11 -10.28
N VAL A 148 -8.21 -1.69 -9.91
CA VAL A 148 -7.73 -1.74 -8.52
C VAL A 148 -8.65 -0.96 -7.59
N VAL A 149 -9.00 0.30 -7.91
CA VAL A 149 -9.78 1.15 -7.00
C VAL A 149 -11.29 0.94 -7.09
N GLY A 150 -11.79 0.40 -8.20
CA GLY A 150 -13.21 0.22 -8.47
C GLY A 150 -13.90 -0.82 -7.58
N MET A 151 -13.14 -1.79 -7.08
CA MET A 151 -13.68 -2.90 -6.28
C MET A 151 -14.03 -2.51 -4.83
N GLY A 152 -13.56 -1.37 -4.35
CA GLY A 152 -13.67 -1.00 -2.95
C GLY A 152 -12.65 -1.70 -2.07
N SER A 153 -12.86 -1.67 -0.74
CA SER A 153 -11.92 -2.23 0.23
C SER A 153 -12.05 -3.75 0.31
N ILE A 154 -11.33 -4.46 -0.54
CA ILE A 154 -11.29 -5.92 -0.63
C ILE A 154 -9.99 -6.48 -0.04
N THR A 155 -9.91 -7.80 0.13
CA THR A 155 -8.67 -8.46 0.56
C THR A 155 -7.65 -8.51 -0.60
N LEU A 156 -6.37 -8.65 -0.29
CA LEU A 156 -5.33 -8.77 -1.33
C LEU A 156 -5.53 -9.99 -2.25
N PRO A 157 -5.91 -11.19 -1.74
CA PRO A 157 -6.27 -12.31 -2.63
C PRO A 157 -7.46 -12.02 -3.55
N MET A 158 -8.49 -11.30 -3.07
CA MET A 158 -9.61 -10.90 -3.94
C MET A 158 -9.18 -9.87 -5.00
N LEU A 159 -8.23 -9.00 -4.66
CA LEU A 159 -7.64 -8.07 -5.62
C LEU A 159 -6.88 -8.84 -6.70
N GLU A 160 -6.07 -9.83 -6.33
CA GLU A 160 -5.36 -10.71 -7.26
C GLU A 160 -6.32 -11.37 -8.24
N GLU A 161 -7.34 -12.07 -7.74
CA GLU A 161 -8.38 -12.70 -8.57
C GLU A 161 -9.04 -11.69 -9.52
N SER A 162 -9.35 -10.49 -9.03
CA SER A 162 -9.97 -9.43 -9.85
C SER A 162 -9.05 -8.97 -10.98
N ILE A 163 -7.75 -8.82 -10.73
CA ILE A 163 -6.78 -8.41 -11.76
C ILE A 163 -6.54 -9.52 -12.77
N GLU A 164 -6.48 -10.78 -12.34
CA GLU A 164 -6.37 -11.93 -13.27
C GLU A 164 -7.57 -12.01 -14.22
N VAL A 165 -8.78 -11.82 -13.69
CA VAL A 165 -9.99 -11.74 -14.53
C VAL A 165 -9.91 -10.57 -15.51
N TRP A 166 -9.48 -9.40 -15.06
CA TRP A 166 -9.33 -8.22 -15.90
C TRP A 166 -8.30 -8.45 -17.03
N ILE A 167 -7.16 -9.06 -16.73
CA ILE A 167 -6.15 -9.43 -17.74
C ILE A 167 -6.76 -10.35 -18.81
N ALA A 168 -7.52 -11.37 -18.39
CA ALA A 168 -8.17 -12.28 -19.32
C ALA A 168 -9.25 -11.58 -20.19
N GLU A 169 -9.99 -10.63 -19.63
CA GLU A 169 -10.94 -9.78 -20.35
C GLU A 169 -10.24 -8.93 -21.44
N GLN A 170 -9.07 -8.34 -21.13
CA GLN A 170 -8.30 -7.56 -22.10
C GLN A 170 -7.79 -8.44 -23.25
N GLN A 171 -7.28 -9.62 -22.97
CA GLN A 171 -6.82 -10.58 -23.98
C GLN A 171 -7.95 -11.07 -24.90
N ALA A 172 -9.17 -11.17 -24.39
CA ALA A 172 -10.33 -11.65 -25.18
C ALA A 172 -10.98 -10.53 -26.01
N GLY A 173 -10.76 -9.26 -25.66
CA GLY A 173 -11.35 -8.09 -26.33
C GLY A 173 -10.48 -7.43 -27.39
N GLY A 174 -9.21 -7.82 -27.51
CA GLY A 174 -8.27 -7.40 -28.57
C GLY A 174 -8.22 -8.41 -29.69
#